data_0fdb410f024b8abf2eb5df3f0d5e1501
#
_entry.id   0fdb410f024b8abf2eb5df3f0d5e1501
#
_cell.length_a   1.000
_cell.length_b   1.000
_cell.length_c   1.000
_cell.angle_alpha   90.00
_cell.angle_beta   90.00
_cell.angle_gamma   90.00
#
_symmetry.space_group_name_H-M   'P 1'
#
loop_
_entity.id
_entity.type
_entity.pdbx_description
1 polymer ?
#
loop_
_entity_poly.entity_id
_entity_poly.type
_entity_poly.pdbx_seq_one_letter_code
_entity_poly.pdbx_strand_id
1 'polypeptide(L)'
;MALVIGFALVFWAIRAIGSSGGEGFYAVLSHNAMVAIFAPAFLLPLVSVAISLRRFWAEVGGKPLQLSDLMSAFKRAGKMQDLAAGHGEGCNFQDEDRFSHGRRHIHHAIMYGFLLCFASTSVATVMHYGFGLHAPYGFWSLPKLFGVSGGILLTVGCGAMVLLKQKSDRELGDPSAWGGDIGFILLLGFVGLSGLVLYALGATSVMPALLAIHLGSVLTFFLLMPYTKMAHGFYRLAALIRDAQRKRELSVGC
;
A
#
# COMPACT_ATOMS: atom_id res chain seq x y z
N MET A 1 -1.66 -5.26 -15.11
CA MET A 1 -1.07 -4.27 -16.05
C MET A 1 -2.07 -3.72 -17.07
N ALA A 2 -2.98 -4.52 -17.64
CA ALA A 2 -3.98 -4.00 -18.61
C ALA A 2 -4.82 -2.83 -18.06
N LEU A 3 -5.30 -2.90 -16.82
CA LEU A 3 -6.05 -1.81 -16.18
C LEU A 3 -5.22 -0.53 -16.03
N VAL A 4 -3.94 -0.65 -15.68
CA VAL A 4 -3.03 0.51 -15.57
C VAL A 4 -2.91 1.22 -16.91
N ILE A 5 -2.68 0.45 -17.98
CA ILE A 5 -2.59 0.99 -19.34
C ILE A 5 -3.93 1.61 -19.76
N GLY A 6 -5.04 0.92 -19.51
CA GLY A 6 -6.38 1.41 -19.82
C GLY A 6 -6.67 2.75 -19.16
N PHE A 7 -6.44 2.88 -17.85
CA PHE A 7 -6.65 4.16 -17.16
C PHE A 7 -5.67 5.25 -17.59
N ALA A 8 -4.40 4.91 -17.83
CA ALA A 8 -3.43 5.87 -18.36
C ALA A 8 -3.87 6.43 -19.72
N LEU A 9 -4.39 5.58 -20.61
CA LEU A 9 -4.93 6.00 -21.90
C LEU A 9 -6.19 6.87 -21.74
N VAL A 10 -7.09 6.52 -20.82
CA VAL A 10 -8.27 7.34 -20.50
C VAL A 10 -7.85 8.72 -20.01
N PHE A 11 -6.90 8.82 -19.08
CA PHE A 11 -6.40 10.10 -18.58
C PHE A 11 -5.70 10.90 -19.69
N TRP A 12 -4.96 10.22 -20.56
CA TRP A 12 -4.35 10.86 -21.72
C TRP A 12 -5.38 11.39 -22.71
N ALA A 13 -6.46 10.63 -22.96
CA ALA A 13 -7.56 11.07 -23.82
C ALA A 13 -8.34 12.25 -23.21
N ILE A 14 -8.61 12.24 -21.91
CA ILE A 14 -9.24 13.37 -21.20
C ILE A 14 -8.39 14.65 -21.37
N ARG A 15 -7.08 14.54 -21.25
CA ARG A 15 -6.17 15.66 -21.51
C ARG A 15 -6.27 16.18 -22.95
N ALA A 16 -6.36 15.27 -23.93
CA ALA A 16 -6.40 15.64 -25.35
C ALA A 16 -7.73 16.29 -25.77
N ILE A 17 -8.84 15.88 -25.15
CA ILE A 17 -10.20 16.38 -25.45
C ILE A 17 -10.54 17.59 -24.60
N GLY A 18 -10.13 17.58 -23.33
CA GLY A 18 -10.40 18.66 -22.39
C GLY A 18 -9.30 19.70 -22.49
N SER A 19 -9.68 20.95 -22.69
CA SER A 19 -8.83 22.09 -22.41
C SER A 19 -8.50 22.17 -20.91
N SER A 20 -7.78 21.19 -20.39
CA SER A 20 -7.20 21.27 -19.05
C SER A 20 -6.07 22.30 -19.13
N GLY A 21 -6.44 23.59 -19.10
CA GLY A 21 -5.51 24.72 -19.11
C GLY A 21 -4.69 24.85 -17.84
N GLY A 22 -4.53 23.73 -17.09
CA GLY A 22 -3.71 23.67 -15.90
C GLY A 22 -2.25 23.42 -16.26
N GLU A 23 -1.35 24.14 -15.62
CA GLU A 23 0.09 23.89 -15.68
C GLU A 23 0.50 22.87 -14.63
N GLY A 24 1.64 22.20 -14.86
CA GLY A 24 2.23 21.25 -13.90
C GLY A 24 1.38 20.01 -13.64
N PHE A 25 1.12 19.68 -12.39
CA PHE A 25 0.38 18.47 -11.98
C PHE A 25 -1.09 18.46 -12.43
N TYR A 26 -1.66 19.61 -12.76
CA TYR A 26 -3.03 19.71 -13.27
C TYR A 26 -3.12 19.68 -14.79
N ALA A 27 -2.00 19.42 -15.48
CA ALA A 27 -1.95 19.33 -16.94
C ALA A 27 -2.70 18.11 -17.51
N VAL A 28 -2.97 17.08 -16.71
CA VAL A 28 -3.70 15.86 -17.13
C VAL A 28 -5.13 15.87 -16.67
N LEU A 29 -5.36 16.20 -15.39
CA LEU A 29 -6.68 16.29 -14.79
C LEU A 29 -6.75 17.58 -13.96
N SER A 30 -7.89 18.29 -14.07
CA SER A 30 -8.17 19.39 -13.14
C SER A 30 -8.25 18.85 -11.71
N HIS A 31 -8.00 19.72 -10.72
CA HIS A 31 -8.09 19.34 -9.31
C HIS A 31 -9.44 18.69 -8.96
N ASN A 32 -10.54 19.30 -9.38
CA ASN A 32 -11.88 18.80 -9.09
C ASN A 32 -12.15 17.43 -9.76
N ALA A 33 -11.68 17.22 -10.99
CA ALA A 33 -11.80 15.93 -11.67
C ALA A 33 -10.97 14.85 -10.96
N MET A 34 -9.77 15.19 -10.49
CA MET A 34 -8.94 14.29 -9.71
C MET A 34 -9.62 13.88 -8.40
N VAL A 35 -10.19 14.83 -7.65
CA VAL A 35 -10.94 14.54 -6.42
C VAL A 35 -12.17 13.68 -6.72
N ALA A 36 -12.95 14.02 -7.76
CA ALA A 36 -14.15 13.28 -8.13
C ALA A 36 -13.90 11.83 -8.53
N ILE A 37 -12.73 11.53 -9.10
CA ILE A 37 -12.34 10.16 -9.49
C ILE A 37 -11.71 9.41 -8.31
N PHE A 38 -10.73 10.03 -7.64
CA PHE A 38 -9.91 9.32 -6.66
C PHE A 38 -10.56 9.22 -5.28
N ALA A 39 -11.41 10.16 -4.86
CA ALA A 39 -12.08 10.06 -3.57
C ALA A 39 -13.02 8.86 -3.49
N PRO A 40 -13.96 8.63 -4.44
CA PRO A 40 -14.77 7.41 -4.41
C PRO A 40 -13.95 6.15 -4.65
N ALA A 41 -12.96 6.16 -5.54
CA ALA A 41 -12.07 5.02 -5.78
C ALA A 41 -11.26 4.61 -4.54
N PHE A 42 -10.97 5.51 -3.64
CA PHE A 42 -10.33 5.24 -2.35
C PHE A 42 -11.34 4.83 -1.28
N LEU A 43 -12.46 5.56 -1.15
CA LEU A 43 -13.43 5.37 -0.07
C LEU A 43 -14.25 4.09 -0.22
N LEU A 44 -14.73 3.75 -1.43
CA LEU A 44 -15.54 2.56 -1.64
C LEU A 44 -14.84 1.25 -1.25
N PRO A 45 -13.57 1.01 -1.64
CA PRO A 45 -12.81 -0.14 -1.16
C PRO A 45 -12.63 -0.17 0.36
N LEU A 46 -12.38 0.97 0.99
CA LEU A 46 -12.28 1.06 2.45
C LEU A 46 -13.57 0.70 3.15
N VAL A 47 -14.71 1.17 2.64
CA VAL A 47 -16.05 0.80 3.15
C VAL A 47 -16.27 -0.71 3.00
N SER A 48 -15.95 -1.28 1.84
CA SER A 48 -16.05 -2.73 1.59
C SER A 48 -15.21 -3.53 2.60
N VAL A 49 -13.95 -3.14 2.79
CA VAL A 49 -13.05 -3.77 3.78
C VAL A 49 -13.60 -3.59 5.20
N ALA A 50 -14.11 -2.42 5.56
CA ALA A 50 -14.68 -2.17 6.88
C ALA A 50 -15.90 -3.05 7.18
N ILE A 51 -16.79 -3.24 6.20
CA ILE A 51 -17.94 -4.15 6.32
C ILE A 51 -17.48 -5.59 6.52
N SER A 52 -16.52 -6.05 5.72
CA SER A 52 -15.96 -7.41 5.82
C SER A 52 -15.22 -7.61 7.14
N LEU A 53 -14.47 -6.61 7.59
CA LEU A 53 -13.75 -6.63 8.86
C LEU A 53 -14.70 -6.67 10.07
N ARG A 54 -15.84 -5.97 9.99
CA ARG A 54 -16.89 -6.04 11.03
C ARG A 54 -17.47 -7.46 11.15
N ARG A 55 -17.72 -8.14 10.01
CA ARG A 55 -18.17 -9.53 10.02
C ARG A 55 -17.12 -10.45 10.63
N PHE A 56 -15.88 -10.35 10.15
CA PHE A 56 -14.76 -11.10 10.71
C PHE A 56 -14.60 -10.89 12.21
N TRP A 57 -14.74 -9.64 12.71
CA TRP A 57 -14.65 -9.32 14.13
C TRP A 57 -15.70 -10.04 14.97
N ALA A 58 -16.94 -10.16 14.47
CA ALA A 58 -18.00 -10.90 15.11
C ALA A 58 -17.71 -12.41 15.12
N GLU A 59 -17.21 -12.96 14.01
CA GLU A 59 -16.88 -14.39 13.88
C GLU A 59 -15.76 -14.83 14.83
N VAL A 60 -14.73 -13.99 15.01
CA VAL A 60 -13.62 -14.31 15.94
C VAL A 60 -13.96 -14.03 17.41
N GLY A 61 -15.20 -13.63 17.72
CA GLY A 61 -15.64 -13.30 19.07
C GLY A 61 -14.96 -12.02 19.63
N GLY A 62 -14.79 -11.02 18.78
CA GLY A 62 -14.16 -9.75 19.15
C GLY A 62 -14.96 -9.01 20.20
N LYS A 63 -14.27 -8.46 21.19
CA LYS A 63 -14.83 -7.67 22.30
C LYS A 63 -14.63 -6.16 22.07
N PRO A 64 -15.26 -5.29 22.86
CA PRO A 64 -15.03 -3.85 22.79
C PRO A 64 -13.53 -3.52 22.86
N LEU A 65 -13.11 -2.60 22.00
CA LEU A 65 -11.71 -2.22 21.85
C LEU A 65 -11.20 -1.47 23.09
N GLN A 66 -10.06 -1.88 23.62
CA GLN A 66 -9.33 -1.15 24.65
C GLN A 66 -8.02 -0.62 24.08
N LEU A 67 -7.58 0.53 24.57
CA LEU A 67 -6.35 1.17 24.10
C LEU A 67 -5.12 0.29 24.29
N SER A 68 -5.06 -0.46 25.39
CA SER A 68 -3.98 -1.42 25.67
C SER A 68 -3.87 -2.52 24.61
N ASP A 69 -5.02 -3.05 24.16
CA ASP A 69 -5.06 -4.10 23.13
C ASP A 69 -4.60 -3.53 21.78
N LEU A 70 -5.05 -2.31 21.43
CA LEU A 70 -4.63 -1.60 20.24
C LEU A 70 -3.12 -1.34 20.25
N MET A 71 -2.59 -0.77 21.32
CA MET A 71 -1.15 -0.48 21.43
C MET A 71 -0.30 -1.74 21.32
N SER A 72 -0.72 -2.83 21.96
CA SER A 72 -0.06 -4.13 21.87
C SER A 72 -0.04 -4.65 20.43
N ALA A 73 -1.19 -4.61 19.75
CA ALA A 73 -1.33 -5.07 18.38
C ALA A 73 -0.49 -4.24 17.39
N PHE A 74 -0.54 -2.90 17.50
CA PHE A 74 0.28 -2.02 16.65
C PHE A 74 1.78 -2.22 16.89
N LYS A 75 2.21 -2.38 18.14
CA LYS A 75 3.61 -2.68 18.47
C LYS A 75 4.07 -3.99 17.83
N ARG A 76 3.25 -5.05 17.90
CA ARG A 76 3.53 -6.36 17.29
C ARG A 76 3.54 -6.28 15.77
N ALA A 77 2.54 -5.61 15.18
CA ALA A 77 2.47 -5.40 13.73
C ALA A 77 3.68 -4.61 13.21
N GLY A 78 4.03 -3.49 13.86
CA GLY A 78 5.17 -2.66 13.46
C GLY A 78 6.51 -3.40 13.55
N LYS A 79 6.67 -4.28 14.55
CA LYS A 79 7.87 -5.12 14.69
C LYS A 79 7.82 -6.40 13.88
N MET A 80 6.67 -6.73 13.28
CA MET A 80 6.42 -8.03 12.61
C MET A 80 6.92 -9.22 13.44
N GLN A 81 6.55 -9.25 14.72
CA GLN A 81 7.02 -10.27 15.65
C GLN A 81 6.62 -11.67 15.22
N ASP A 82 5.41 -11.83 14.71
CA ASP A 82 4.88 -13.13 14.28
C ASP A 82 5.54 -13.63 12.96
N LEU A 83 6.25 -12.77 12.24
CA LEU A 83 7.07 -13.14 11.08
C LEU A 83 8.52 -13.47 11.49
N ALA A 84 8.87 -13.26 12.76
CA ALA A 84 10.16 -13.59 13.36
C ALA A 84 10.09 -14.90 14.15
N ALA A 85 8.99 -15.65 14.06
CA ALA A 85 8.76 -16.88 14.80
C ALA A 85 9.98 -17.82 14.72
N GLY A 86 10.43 -18.29 15.90
CA GLY A 86 11.61 -19.09 16.05
C GLY A 86 11.43 -20.53 15.56
N HIS A 87 12.52 -21.24 15.60
CA HIS A 87 12.71 -22.67 15.37
C HIS A 87 11.46 -23.49 14.99
N GLY A 88 11.25 -23.68 13.67
CA GLY A 88 10.27 -24.62 13.14
C GLY A 88 8.86 -24.08 12.88
N GLU A 89 8.58 -22.81 13.21
CA GLU A 89 7.30 -22.18 12.94
C GLU A 89 7.41 -21.12 11.84
N GLY A 90 6.65 -21.28 10.76
CA GLY A 90 6.46 -20.26 9.73
C GLY A 90 7.36 -20.35 8.51
N CYS A 91 7.14 -19.43 7.57
CA CYS A 91 7.77 -19.39 6.24
C CYS A 91 9.19 -18.77 6.23
N ASN A 92 9.99 -18.94 7.28
CA ASN A 92 11.30 -18.33 7.39
C ASN A 92 12.44 -19.27 6.93
N PHE A 93 12.11 -20.46 6.47
CA PHE A 93 13.06 -21.40 5.91
C PHE A 93 13.20 -21.13 4.40
N GLN A 94 14.41 -20.90 3.96
CA GLN A 94 14.81 -20.67 2.57
C GLN A 94 15.96 -21.63 2.27
N ASP A 95 16.12 -22.03 1.01
CA ASP A 95 17.20 -22.84 0.51
C ASP A 95 17.75 -23.86 1.55
N GLU A 96 17.39 -25.13 1.43
CA GLU A 96 17.87 -26.25 2.29
C GLU A 96 17.57 -26.05 3.80
N ASP A 97 16.35 -25.63 4.16
CA ASP A 97 15.91 -25.42 5.56
C ASP A 97 16.73 -24.37 6.35
N ARG A 98 17.36 -23.44 5.67
CA ARG A 98 18.12 -22.38 6.30
C ARG A 98 17.18 -21.28 6.81
N PHE A 99 17.20 -21.03 8.12
CA PHE A 99 16.46 -19.93 8.74
C PHE A 99 16.98 -18.58 8.23
N SER A 100 16.06 -17.70 7.76
CA SER A 100 16.41 -16.37 7.26
C SER A 100 15.40 -15.31 7.71
N HIS A 101 15.90 -14.19 8.19
CA HIS A 101 15.08 -13.00 8.43
C HIS A 101 14.81 -12.18 7.15
N GLY A 102 15.29 -12.59 5.99
CA GLY A 102 15.19 -11.87 4.73
C GLY A 102 13.74 -11.48 4.39
N ARG A 103 12.80 -12.42 4.49
CA ARG A 103 11.37 -12.18 4.24
C ARG A 103 10.79 -11.10 5.16
N ARG A 104 11.18 -11.08 6.43
CA ARG A 104 10.74 -10.07 7.41
C ARG A 104 11.25 -8.67 7.04
N HIS A 105 12.54 -8.54 6.70
CA HIS A 105 13.13 -7.25 6.32
C HIS A 105 12.54 -6.71 5.01
N ILE A 106 12.36 -7.58 4.00
CA ILE A 106 11.71 -7.23 2.75
C ILE A 106 10.27 -6.76 3.00
N HIS A 107 9.54 -7.47 3.85
CA HIS A 107 8.16 -7.07 4.18
C HIS A 107 8.11 -5.78 4.98
N HIS A 108 9.05 -5.50 5.87
CA HIS A 108 9.20 -4.19 6.52
C HIS A 108 9.41 -3.07 5.49
N ALA A 109 10.30 -3.28 4.50
CA ALA A 109 10.54 -2.28 3.46
C ALA A 109 9.24 -1.97 2.67
N ILE A 110 8.47 -3.00 2.30
CA ILE A 110 7.18 -2.82 1.61
C ILE A 110 6.17 -2.09 2.50
N MET A 111 5.99 -2.52 3.75
CA MET A 111 5.01 -1.94 4.67
C MET A 111 5.33 -0.47 4.96
N TYR A 112 6.56 -0.18 5.39
CA TYR A 112 6.93 1.20 5.71
C TYR A 112 7.04 2.07 4.46
N GLY A 113 7.48 1.51 3.33
CA GLY A 113 7.46 2.20 2.04
C GLY A 113 6.05 2.62 1.64
N PHE A 114 5.08 1.72 1.75
CA PHE A 114 3.67 2.02 1.49
C PHE A 114 3.12 3.07 2.46
N LEU A 115 3.38 2.94 3.77
CA LEU A 115 2.90 3.89 4.77
C LEU A 115 3.50 5.29 4.57
N LEU A 116 4.76 5.40 4.15
CA LEU A 116 5.40 6.67 3.81
C LEU A 116 4.79 7.29 2.55
N CYS A 117 4.52 6.51 1.50
CA CYS A 117 3.82 7.00 0.31
C CYS A 117 2.41 7.50 0.67
N PHE A 118 1.69 6.77 1.52
CA PHE A 118 0.38 7.18 2.02
C PHE A 118 0.46 8.46 2.86
N ALA A 119 1.45 8.56 3.76
CA ALA A 119 1.71 9.76 4.55
C ALA A 119 2.05 10.96 3.67
N SER A 120 2.83 10.76 2.60
CA SER A 120 3.14 11.80 1.60
C SER A 120 1.85 12.43 1.03
N THR A 121 0.93 11.58 0.54
CA THR A 121 -0.35 12.04 -0.01
C THR A 121 -1.24 12.69 1.05
N SER A 122 -1.29 12.13 2.25
CA SER A 122 -2.08 12.67 3.37
C SER A 122 -1.56 14.06 3.79
N VAL A 123 -0.26 14.22 3.94
CA VAL A 123 0.36 15.51 4.29
C VAL A 123 0.14 16.52 3.16
N ALA A 124 0.29 16.11 1.89
CA ALA A 124 0.00 16.99 0.76
C ALA A 124 -1.45 17.46 0.76
N THR A 125 -2.41 16.58 1.09
CA THR A 125 -3.82 16.92 1.23
C THR A 125 -4.07 17.92 2.36
N VAL A 126 -3.46 17.71 3.54
CA VAL A 126 -3.56 18.65 4.67
C VAL A 126 -2.91 20.00 4.32
N MET A 127 -1.76 20.00 3.64
CA MET A 127 -1.11 21.24 3.18
C MET A 127 -1.99 22.01 2.19
N HIS A 128 -2.64 21.30 1.26
CA HIS A 128 -3.50 21.91 0.27
C HIS A 128 -4.75 22.54 0.90
N TYR A 129 -5.53 21.76 1.66
CA TYR A 129 -6.83 22.21 2.20
C TYR A 129 -6.72 22.95 3.53
N GLY A 130 -5.74 22.61 4.36
CA GLY A 130 -5.58 23.22 5.69
C GLY A 130 -4.74 24.48 5.68
N PHE A 131 -3.73 24.57 4.81
CA PHE A 131 -2.77 25.67 4.78
C PHE A 131 -2.76 26.45 3.45
N GLY A 132 -3.58 26.06 2.46
CA GLY A 132 -3.60 26.70 1.14
C GLY A 132 -2.30 26.57 0.34
N LEU A 133 -1.44 25.63 0.72
CA LEU A 133 -0.17 25.38 0.04
C LEU A 133 -0.36 24.40 -1.10
N HIS A 134 -0.15 24.84 -2.32
CA HIS A 134 -0.40 24.05 -3.53
C HIS A 134 0.89 23.45 -4.08
N ALA A 135 0.79 22.28 -4.74
CA ALA A 135 1.89 21.70 -5.50
C ALA A 135 2.25 22.61 -6.71
N PRO A 136 3.51 22.63 -7.16
CA PRO A 136 4.63 21.77 -6.78
C PRO A 136 5.34 22.20 -5.47
N TYR A 137 5.56 21.22 -4.58
CA TYR A 137 6.26 21.46 -3.32
C TYR A 137 7.78 21.53 -3.51
N GLY A 138 8.47 22.30 -2.64
CA GLY A 138 9.93 22.36 -2.60
C GLY A 138 10.60 21.00 -2.29
N PHE A 139 11.89 20.87 -2.58
CA PHE A 139 12.64 19.62 -2.41
C PHE A 139 12.56 19.06 -0.97
N TRP A 140 12.72 19.92 0.03
CA TRP A 140 12.73 19.57 1.47
C TRP A 140 11.33 19.52 2.11
N SER A 141 10.27 19.56 1.31
CA SER A 141 8.91 19.48 1.84
C SER A 141 8.61 18.05 2.36
N LEU A 142 7.81 17.97 3.41
CA LEU A 142 7.39 16.67 3.99
C LEU A 142 6.77 15.72 2.95
N PRO A 143 5.87 16.17 2.04
CA PRO A 143 5.34 15.26 1.01
C PRO A 143 6.44 14.66 0.14
N LYS A 144 7.45 15.45 -0.27
CA LYS A 144 8.54 14.93 -1.09
C LYS A 144 9.49 14.01 -0.32
N LEU A 145 9.84 14.34 0.91
CA LEU A 145 10.67 13.49 1.75
C LEU A 145 10.02 12.13 1.97
N PHE A 146 8.74 12.11 2.33
CA PHE A 146 7.99 10.86 2.52
C PHE A 146 7.77 10.11 1.21
N GLY A 147 7.43 10.80 0.13
CA GLY A 147 7.16 10.19 -1.16
C GLY A 147 8.39 9.54 -1.79
N VAL A 148 9.55 10.21 -1.73
CA VAL A 148 10.80 9.68 -2.29
C VAL A 148 11.33 8.51 -1.45
N SER A 149 11.43 8.67 -0.13
CA SER A 149 11.90 7.58 0.75
C SER A 149 10.95 6.38 0.71
N GLY A 150 9.63 6.64 0.75
CA GLY A 150 8.61 5.61 0.64
C GLY A 150 8.65 4.89 -0.71
N GLY A 151 8.76 5.63 -1.80
CA GLY A 151 8.86 5.08 -3.16
C GLY A 151 10.08 4.18 -3.35
N ILE A 152 11.24 4.57 -2.82
CA ILE A 152 12.47 3.75 -2.87
C ILE A 152 12.27 2.45 -2.09
N LEU A 153 11.82 2.53 -0.82
CA LEU A 153 11.59 1.35 0.02
C LEU A 153 10.57 0.41 -0.61
N LEU A 154 9.49 0.95 -1.15
CA LEU A 154 8.42 0.18 -1.78
C LEU A 154 8.90 -0.53 -3.04
N THR A 155 9.59 0.18 -3.93
CA THR A 155 10.08 -0.36 -5.20
C THR A 155 11.12 -1.46 -4.96
N VAL A 156 12.12 -1.19 -4.11
CA VAL A 156 13.18 -2.16 -3.78
C VAL A 156 12.59 -3.35 -3.03
N GLY A 157 11.72 -3.10 -2.05
CA GLY A 157 11.06 -4.15 -1.29
C GLY A 157 10.21 -5.08 -2.16
N CYS A 158 9.41 -4.52 -3.08
CA CYS A 158 8.59 -5.31 -4.01
C CYS A 158 9.47 -6.11 -4.98
N GLY A 159 10.54 -5.54 -5.52
CA GLY A 159 11.51 -6.24 -6.37
C GLY A 159 12.15 -7.42 -5.63
N ALA A 160 12.63 -7.20 -4.42
CA ALA A 160 13.20 -8.25 -3.59
C ALA A 160 12.16 -9.34 -3.23
N MET A 161 10.89 -8.96 -2.98
CA MET A 161 9.82 -9.92 -2.70
C MET A 161 9.48 -10.80 -3.90
N VAL A 162 9.51 -10.24 -5.12
CA VAL A 162 9.33 -11.03 -6.35
C VAL A 162 10.44 -12.07 -6.49
N LEU A 163 11.70 -11.66 -6.30
CA LEU A 163 12.84 -12.58 -6.36
C LEU A 163 12.75 -13.68 -5.31
N LEU A 164 12.37 -13.32 -4.07
CA LEU A 164 12.19 -14.27 -2.99
C LEU A 164 11.06 -15.27 -3.31
N LYS A 165 9.94 -14.78 -3.87
CA LYS A 165 8.80 -15.63 -4.22
C LYS A 165 9.11 -16.57 -5.39
N GLN A 166 9.97 -16.17 -6.32
CA GLN A 166 10.43 -17.05 -7.42
C GLN A 166 11.30 -18.20 -6.93
N LYS A 167 12.07 -17.97 -5.86
CA LYS A 167 12.93 -19.00 -5.24
C LYS A 167 12.16 -19.93 -4.30
N SER A 168 11.01 -19.51 -3.78
CA SER A 168 10.20 -20.34 -2.89
C SER A 168 9.47 -21.44 -3.66
N ASP A 169 9.38 -22.62 -3.05
CA ASP A 169 8.65 -23.75 -3.60
C ASP A 169 7.17 -23.38 -3.80
N ARG A 170 6.65 -23.66 -5.00
CA ARG A 170 5.28 -23.38 -5.37
C ARG A 170 4.27 -24.33 -4.70
N GLU A 171 4.71 -25.51 -4.28
CA GLU A 171 3.87 -26.52 -3.63
C GLU A 171 3.55 -26.17 -2.17
N LEU A 172 4.32 -25.28 -1.54
CA LEU A 172 4.06 -24.80 -0.18
C LEU A 172 2.91 -23.81 -0.05
N GLY A 173 2.25 -23.45 -1.14
CA GLY A 173 1.13 -22.51 -1.17
C GLY A 173 0.04 -22.96 -2.13
N ASP A 174 -1.03 -22.16 -2.22
CA ASP A 174 -2.06 -22.37 -3.23
C ASP A 174 -1.54 -21.93 -4.61
N PRO A 175 -1.32 -22.89 -5.55
CA PRO A 175 -0.83 -22.58 -6.89
C PRO A 175 -1.75 -21.63 -7.67
N SER A 176 -3.08 -21.67 -7.39
CA SER A 176 -4.06 -20.81 -8.06
C SER A 176 -3.94 -19.33 -7.63
N ALA A 177 -3.52 -19.07 -6.41
CA ALA A 177 -3.32 -17.73 -5.88
C ALA A 177 -1.98 -17.09 -6.30
N TRP A 178 -1.03 -17.90 -6.80
CA TRP A 178 0.34 -17.45 -7.09
C TRP A 178 0.41 -16.30 -8.10
N GLY A 179 -0.38 -16.38 -9.17
CA GLY A 179 -0.44 -15.33 -10.21
C GLY A 179 -1.00 -14.00 -9.68
N GLY A 180 -2.06 -14.08 -8.87
CA GLY A 180 -2.66 -12.92 -8.22
C GLY A 180 -1.69 -12.22 -7.24
N ASP A 181 -0.93 -13.01 -6.49
CA ASP A 181 0.06 -12.52 -5.55
C ASP A 181 1.20 -11.75 -6.24
N ILE A 182 1.79 -12.35 -7.28
CA ILE A 182 2.83 -11.69 -8.08
C ILE A 182 2.27 -10.44 -8.74
N GLY A 183 1.08 -10.51 -9.33
CA GLY A 183 0.42 -9.37 -9.95
C GLY A 183 0.23 -8.20 -8.98
N PHE A 184 -0.17 -8.49 -7.73
CA PHE A 184 -0.30 -7.47 -6.69
C PHE A 184 1.05 -6.84 -6.29
N ILE A 185 2.09 -7.66 -6.08
CA ILE A 185 3.44 -7.17 -5.72
C ILE A 185 4.00 -6.29 -6.84
N LEU A 186 3.82 -6.71 -8.10
CA LEU A 186 4.25 -5.94 -9.27
C LEU A 186 3.48 -4.62 -9.41
N LEU A 187 2.16 -4.62 -9.18
CA LEU A 187 1.36 -3.40 -9.21
C LEU A 187 1.83 -2.42 -8.13
N LEU A 188 2.03 -2.91 -6.91
CA LEU A 188 2.45 -2.09 -5.78
C LEU A 188 3.87 -1.51 -6.01
N GLY A 189 4.81 -2.32 -6.51
CA GLY A 189 6.14 -1.87 -6.90
C GLY A 189 6.10 -0.85 -8.05
N PHE A 190 5.19 -1.04 -9.00
CA PHE A 190 5.01 -0.12 -10.12
C PHE A 190 4.42 1.23 -9.68
N VAL A 191 3.53 1.26 -8.69
CA VAL A 191 3.07 2.52 -8.08
C VAL A 191 4.25 3.30 -7.49
N GLY A 192 5.13 2.64 -6.73
CA GLY A 192 6.34 3.26 -6.20
C GLY A 192 7.28 3.76 -7.30
N LEU A 193 7.61 2.88 -8.25
CA LEU A 193 8.53 3.19 -9.35
C LEU A 193 8.01 4.33 -10.23
N SER A 194 6.75 4.27 -10.67
CA SER A 194 6.16 5.32 -11.52
C SER A 194 6.14 6.68 -10.83
N GLY A 195 5.92 6.71 -9.50
CA GLY A 195 6.02 7.94 -8.71
C GLY A 195 7.44 8.49 -8.64
N LEU A 196 8.46 7.64 -8.47
CA LEU A 196 9.87 8.05 -8.49
C LEU A 196 10.30 8.57 -9.87
N VAL A 197 9.90 7.90 -10.94
CA VAL A 197 10.19 8.34 -12.31
C VAL A 197 9.50 9.67 -12.61
N LEU A 198 8.24 9.82 -12.19
CA LEU A 198 7.52 11.09 -12.30
C LEU A 198 8.23 12.21 -11.51
N TYR A 199 8.74 11.90 -10.32
CA TYR A 199 9.51 12.85 -9.53
C TYR A 199 10.81 13.27 -10.23
N ALA A 200 11.57 12.29 -10.75
CA ALA A 200 12.86 12.54 -11.40
C ALA A 200 12.72 13.32 -12.71
N LEU A 201 11.68 13.05 -13.48
CA LEU A 201 11.45 13.62 -14.81
C LEU A 201 10.33 14.67 -14.85
N GLY A 202 9.86 15.13 -13.69
CA GLY A 202 8.74 16.06 -13.56
C GLY A 202 8.96 17.46 -14.15
N ALA A 203 10.22 17.83 -14.46
CA ALA A 203 10.57 19.08 -15.12
C ALA A 203 10.71 18.94 -16.65
N THR A 204 10.44 17.76 -17.21
CA THR A 204 10.59 17.47 -18.64
C THR A 204 9.26 17.46 -19.40
N SER A 205 9.30 17.50 -20.73
CA SER A 205 8.13 17.43 -21.59
C SER A 205 7.33 16.11 -21.49
N VAL A 206 7.93 15.05 -20.96
CA VAL A 206 7.26 13.74 -20.77
C VAL A 206 6.46 13.66 -19.48
N MET A 207 6.54 14.68 -18.60
CA MET A 207 5.84 14.72 -17.31
C MET A 207 4.34 14.38 -17.40
N PRO A 208 3.55 14.91 -18.35
CA PRO A 208 2.13 14.59 -18.42
C PRO A 208 1.84 13.12 -18.71
N ALA A 209 2.67 12.47 -19.55
CA ALA A 209 2.53 11.04 -19.81
C ALA A 209 2.87 10.20 -18.57
N LEU A 210 3.95 10.55 -17.88
CA LEU A 210 4.34 9.90 -16.63
C LEU A 210 3.28 10.08 -15.54
N LEU A 211 2.68 11.27 -15.45
CA LEU A 211 1.59 11.55 -14.53
C LEU A 211 0.36 10.70 -14.83
N ALA A 212 -0.04 10.58 -16.11
CA ALA A 212 -1.16 9.72 -16.50
C ALA A 212 -0.91 8.25 -16.16
N ILE A 213 0.31 7.76 -16.35
CA ILE A 213 0.73 6.39 -15.99
C ILE A 213 0.67 6.20 -14.46
N HIS A 214 1.22 7.13 -13.71
CA HIS A 214 1.21 7.06 -12.24
C HIS A 214 -0.21 7.12 -11.68
N LEU A 215 -1.03 8.05 -12.12
CA LEU A 215 -2.45 8.14 -11.73
C LEU A 215 -3.22 6.87 -12.10
N GLY A 216 -3.00 6.32 -13.29
CA GLY A 216 -3.59 5.05 -13.72
C GLY A 216 -3.19 3.87 -12.82
N SER A 217 -1.93 3.84 -12.38
CA SER A 217 -1.44 2.80 -11.46
C SER A 217 -2.06 2.93 -10.06
N VAL A 218 -2.16 4.14 -9.53
CA VAL A 218 -2.78 4.42 -8.22
C VAL A 218 -4.28 4.10 -8.24
N LEU A 219 -4.98 4.50 -9.31
CA LEU A 219 -6.40 4.18 -9.46
C LEU A 219 -6.64 2.68 -9.52
N THR A 220 -5.85 1.95 -10.30
CA THR A 220 -5.89 0.49 -10.38
C THR A 220 -5.65 -0.14 -9.01
N PHE A 221 -4.66 0.35 -8.27
CA PHE A 221 -4.36 -0.13 -6.91
C PHE A 221 -5.55 0.07 -5.97
N PHE A 222 -6.19 1.23 -5.95
CA PHE A 222 -7.34 1.48 -5.09
C PHE A 222 -8.51 0.57 -5.43
N LEU A 223 -8.88 0.45 -6.70
CA LEU A 223 -10.01 -0.37 -7.12
C LEU A 223 -9.80 -1.88 -6.85
N LEU A 224 -8.55 -2.35 -6.91
CA LEU A 224 -8.22 -3.75 -6.65
C LEU A 224 -7.93 -4.04 -5.17
N MET A 225 -7.85 -3.02 -4.30
CA MET A 225 -7.49 -3.17 -2.88
C MET A 225 -8.31 -4.26 -2.15
N PRO A 226 -9.66 -4.31 -2.25
CA PRO A 226 -10.45 -5.31 -1.52
C PRO A 226 -10.26 -6.74 -2.02
N TYR A 227 -9.80 -6.90 -3.26
CA TYR A 227 -9.65 -8.20 -3.93
C TYR A 227 -8.22 -8.72 -3.92
N THR A 228 -7.29 -7.96 -3.37
CA THR A 228 -5.85 -8.30 -3.34
C THR A 228 -5.37 -8.54 -1.93
N LYS A 229 -4.11 -8.98 -1.83
CA LYS A 229 -3.44 -9.15 -0.52
C LYS A 229 -3.29 -7.85 0.28
N MET A 230 -3.67 -6.68 -0.24
CA MET A 230 -3.69 -5.45 0.57
C MET A 230 -4.66 -5.57 1.75
N ALA A 231 -5.81 -6.20 1.54
CA ALA A 231 -6.80 -6.42 2.60
C ALA A 231 -6.25 -7.23 3.79
N HIS A 232 -5.23 -8.11 3.56
CA HIS A 232 -4.68 -8.95 4.64
C HIS A 232 -4.13 -8.14 5.82
N GLY A 233 -3.61 -6.94 5.58
CA GLY A 233 -3.07 -6.08 6.64
C GLY A 233 -4.14 -5.71 7.68
N PHE A 234 -5.35 -5.43 7.23
CA PHE A 234 -6.48 -5.11 8.11
C PHE A 234 -6.92 -6.32 8.93
N TYR A 235 -7.05 -7.50 8.29
CA TYR A 235 -7.41 -8.74 8.98
C TYR A 235 -6.34 -9.18 9.97
N ARG A 236 -5.05 -9.07 9.60
CA ARG A 236 -3.93 -9.36 10.51
C ARG A 236 -3.96 -8.45 11.73
N LEU A 237 -4.19 -7.16 11.56
CA LEU A 237 -4.29 -6.22 12.67
C LEU A 237 -5.46 -6.57 13.59
N ALA A 238 -6.64 -6.88 13.03
CA ALA A 238 -7.79 -7.32 13.83
C ALA A 238 -7.52 -8.62 14.61
N ALA A 239 -6.86 -9.60 13.96
CA ALA A 239 -6.45 -10.84 14.62
C ALA A 239 -5.46 -10.59 15.78
N LEU A 240 -4.50 -9.67 15.60
CA LEU A 240 -3.56 -9.28 16.66
C LEU A 240 -4.25 -8.59 17.83
N ILE A 241 -5.25 -7.76 17.55
CA ILE A 241 -6.06 -7.11 18.62
C ILE A 241 -6.84 -8.19 19.38
N ARG A 242 -7.45 -9.14 18.68
CA ARG A 242 -8.18 -10.24 19.34
C ARG A 242 -7.26 -11.14 20.16
N ASP A 243 -6.08 -11.44 19.69
CA ASP A 243 -5.07 -12.19 20.44
C ASP A 243 -4.64 -11.44 21.73
N ALA A 244 -4.46 -10.12 21.64
CA ALA A 244 -4.18 -9.28 22.83
C ALA A 244 -5.33 -9.34 23.85
N GLN A 245 -6.58 -9.29 23.39
CA GLN A 245 -7.77 -9.45 24.26
C GLN A 245 -7.77 -10.82 24.96
N ARG A 246 -7.53 -11.90 24.21
CA ARG A 246 -7.47 -13.27 24.78
C ARG A 246 -6.38 -13.40 25.84
N LYS A 247 -5.19 -12.88 25.59
CA LYS A 247 -4.08 -12.90 26.54
C LYS A 247 -4.43 -12.15 27.84
N ARG A 248 -5.08 -11.00 27.71
CA ARG A 248 -5.55 -10.24 28.86
C ARG A 248 -6.63 -11.00 29.66
N GLU A 249 -7.57 -11.65 28.99
CA GLU A 249 -8.60 -12.46 29.64
C GLU A 249 -7.99 -13.60 30.47
N LEU A 250 -6.99 -14.28 29.92
CA LEU A 250 -6.27 -15.34 30.62
C LEU A 250 -5.48 -14.82 31.83
N SER A 251 -4.90 -13.61 31.74
CA SER A 251 -4.15 -13.02 32.86
C SER A 251 -5.00 -12.51 34.00
N VAL A 252 -6.28 -12.25 33.78
CA VAL A 252 -7.24 -11.80 34.82
C VAL A 252 -7.95 -12.99 35.50
N GLY A 253 -7.94 -14.17 34.84
CA GLY A 253 -8.57 -15.38 35.36
C GLY A 253 -7.65 -16.29 36.21
N CYS A 254 -6.39 -15.90 36.40
CA CYS A 254 -5.43 -16.49 37.34
C CYS A 254 -5.27 -15.60 38.58
#